data_d379e9d14b0a8dcc37be485207d7a16f
#
_entry.id   d379e9d14b0a8dcc37be485207d7a16f
#
_cell.length_a   1.000
_cell.length_b   1.000
_cell.length_c   1.000
_cell.angle_alpha   90.00
_cell.angle_beta   90.00
_cell.angle_gamma   90.00
#
_symmetry.space_group_name_H-M   'P 1'
#
loop_
_entity.id
_entity.type
_entity.pdbx_description
1 polymer ?
#
loop_
_entity_poly.entity_id
_entity_poly.type
_entity_poly.pdbx_seq_one_letter_code
_entity_poly.pdbx_strand_id
1 'polypeptide(L)'
;MGIGTIAIRNLGRNKFRTALTLAGVVIAVIAFLLLRTVLWSWTAGIEQASKDRVVTRQKVSFIMPLPKRYVEEVRQIPGVRLASGMNWFGAKDPKHEHEFFSTIAVDPETFLQVYDEVIAPPNQVQAWKQNRRGALIGDALAKKLGWKVGQKLVLQGTIYPGDWEFEVSGIYTAKRATVDRSTLWFHWDYMNEAQPARMKDNVGWIASRVSDPSRAAQIAKLIDQRFDERDTQTLSMDERSFQSSFLGMISAILTAVNVVSIVIMLIMMLILGNTIAMGVRERTQEYGVLRAIGFLPRHIVLFIVGEGLVLGAAGGVLGLLIGYPFVEKGFGRFLEENLGAFFPFFRISPGIAVMAFGLAVVLGLVAAIIPARQAARLQIVSALRRVG
;
A
#
# COMPACT_ATOMS: atom_id res chain seq x y z
N MET A 1 40.20 7.04 -24.38
CA MET A 1 39.27 7.55 -23.35
C MET A 1 37.88 7.07 -23.70
N GLY A 2 37.21 6.36 -22.78
CA GLY A 2 35.85 5.87 -23.02
C GLY A 2 34.84 7.02 -22.95
N ILE A 3 33.72 6.87 -23.67
CA ILE A 3 32.62 7.85 -23.74
C ILE A 3 32.07 8.22 -22.36
N GLY A 4 32.03 7.25 -21.43
CA GLY A 4 31.60 7.49 -20.04
C GLY A 4 32.50 8.43 -19.25
N THR A 5 33.81 8.37 -19.47
CA THR A 5 34.80 9.27 -18.81
C THR A 5 34.60 10.73 -19.22
N ILE A 6 34.24 10.97 -20.47
CA ILE A 6 33.98 12.32 -20.99
C ILE A 6 32.64 12.84 -20.40
N ALA A 7 31.61 12.02 -20.32
CA ALA A 7 30.34 12.41 -19.72
C ALA A 7 30.47 12.82 -18.24
N ILE A 8 31.17 12.02 -17.45
CA ILE A 8 31.46 12.33 -16.02
C ILE A 8 32.24 13.62 -15.86
N ARG A 9 33.33 13.83 -16.68
CA ARG A 9 34.13 15.03 -16.62
C ARG A 9 33.34 16.28 -16.99
N ASN A 10 32.39 16.13 -17.91
CA ASN A 10 31.50 17.21 -18.32
C ASN A 10 30.55 17.66 -17.21
N LEU A 11 30.00 16.73 -16.43
CA LEU A 11 29.15 17.03 -15.27
C LEU A 11 29.92 17.78 -14.17
N GLY A 12 31.22 17.55 -14.04
CA GLY A 12 32.08 18.22 -13.06
C GLY A 12 32.37 19.70 -13.33
N ARG A 13 32.13 20.23 -14.53
CA ARG A 13 32.42 21.63 -14.92
C ARG A 13 31.51 22.67 -14.24
N ASN A 14 30.20 22.35 -14.07
CA ASN A 14 29.27 23.20 -13.34
C ASN A 14 28.66 22.42 -12.18
N LYS A 15 29.44 22.34 -11.10
CA LYS A 15 29.07 21.52 -9.90
C LYS A 15 27.72 21.94 -9.29
N PHE A 16 27.42 23.24 -9.25
CA PHE A 16 26.19 23.74 -8.65
C PHE A 16 24.95 23.29 -9.43
N ARG A 17 24.96 23.44 -10.76
CA ARG A 17 23.86 22.99 -11.63
C ARG A 17 23.67 21.46 -11.54
N THR A 18 24.79 20.71 -11.63
CA THR A 18 24.73 19.24 -11.55
C THR A 18 24.18 18.80 -10.20
N ALA A 19 24.62 19.41 -9.10
CA ALA A 19 24.09 19.11 -7.77
C ALA A 19 22.58 19.42 -7.64
N LEU A 20 22.14 20.59 -8.17
CA LEU A 20 20.73 20.97 -8.14
C LEU A 20 19.86 20.03 -8.99
N THR A 21 20.37 19.60 -10.16
CA THR A 21 19.68 18.63 -11.01
C THR A 21 19.58 17.27 -10.34
N LEU A 22 20.69 16.77 -9.76
CA LEU A 22 20.67 15.52 -9.02
C LEU A 22 19.72 15.59 -7.83
N ALA A 23 19.72 16.70 -7.08
CA ALA A 23 18.77 16.90 -5.99
C ALA A 23 17.30 16.82 -6.48
N GLY A 24 16.97 17.47 -7.60
CA GLY A 24 15.64 17.40 -8.20
C GLY A 24 15.26 15.98 -8.61
N VAL A 25 16.18 15.23 -9.22
CA VAL A 25 15.96 13.82 -9.60
C VAL A 25 15.79 12.94 -8.36
N VAL A 26 16.62 13.14 -7.34
CA VAL A 26 16.55 12.41 -6.05
C VAL A 26 15.19 12.61 -5.39
N ILE A 27 14.74 13.86 -5.29
CA ILE A 27 13.42 14.18 -4.72
C ILE A 27 12.29 13.50 -5.53
N ALA A 28 12.36 13.56 -6.86
CA ALA A 28 11.38 12.92 -7.72
C ALA A 28 11.37 11.38 -7.56
N VAL A 29 12.53 10.75 -7.43
CA VAL A 29 12.65 9.31 -7.18
C VAL A 29 12.07 8.95 -5.80
N ILE A 30 12.38 9.72 -4.75
CA ILE A 30 11.82 9.49 -3.40
C ILE A 30 10.29 9.64 -3.41
N ALA A 31 9.77 10.69 -4.03
CA ALA A 31 8.33 10.91 -4.16
C ALA A 31 7.65 9.76 -4.92
N PHE A 32 8.24 9.29 -6.01
CA PHE A 32 7.77 8.15 -6.77
C PHE A 32 7.78 6.86 -5.93
N LEU A 33 8.87 6.61 -5.18
CA LEU A 33 8.96 5.47 -4.25
C LEU A 33 7.85 5.50 -3.21
N LEU A 34 7.61 6.66 -2.58
CA LEU A 34 6.55 6.82 -1.59
C LEU A 34 5.18 6.50 -2.18
N LEU A 35 4.81 7.13 -3.31
CA LEU A 35 3.51 6.92 -3.93
C LEU A 35 3.30 5.46 -4.38
N ARG A 36 4.32 4.83 -4.96
CA ARG A 36 4.24 3.43 -5.37
C ARG A 36 4.19 2.48 -4.18
N THR A 37 4.86 2.82 -3.07
CA THR A 37 4.80 2.03 -1.85
C THR A 37 3.41 2.13 -1.19
N VAL A 38 2.76 3.30 -1.21
CA VAL A 38 1.35 3.45 -0.78
C VAL A 38 0.44 2.50 -1.55
N LEU A 39 0.51 2.55 -2.89
CA LEU A 39 -0.31 1.67 -3.74
C LEU A 39 -0.04 0.19 -3.47
N TRP A 40 1.24 -0.17 -3.35
CA TRP A 40 1.64 -1.56 -3.10
C TRP A 40 1.21 -2.03 -1.71
N SER A 41 1.31 -1.19 -0.67
CA SER A 41 0.91 -1.55 0.69
C SER A 41 -0.58 -1.92 0.77
N TRP A 42 -1.43 -1.24 0.02
CA TRP A 42 -2.86 -1.57 -0.05
C TRP A 42 -3.13 -2.84 -0.88
N THR A 43 -2.34 -3.13 -1.90
CA THR A 43 -2.52 -4.32 -2.73
C THR A 43 -1.80 -5.57 -2.19
N ALA A 44 -0.76 -5.40 -1.39
CA ALA A 44 0.02 -6.52 -0.82
C ALA A 44 -0.83 -7.45 0.07
N GLY A 45 -1.80 -6.90 0.80
CA GLY A 45 -2.76 -7.69 1.58
C GLY A 45 -3.58 -8.65 0.71
N ILE A 46 -4.00 -8.18 -0.46
CA ILE A 46 -4.79 -8.98 -1.42
C ILE A 46 -4.00 -10.17 -1.95
N GLU A 47 -2.71 -9.98 -2.26
CA GLU A 47 -1.86 -11.07 -2.75
C GLU A 47 -1.62 -12.15 -1.69
N GLN A 48 -1.65 -11.75 -0.42
CA GLN A 48 -1.46 -12.63 0.73
C GLN A 48 -2.77 -13.09 1.38
N ALA A 49 -3.92 -12.72 0.82
CA ALA A 49 -5.23 -13.18 1.28
C ALA A 49 -5.32 -14.70 1.32
N SER A 50 -6.06 -15.23 2.27
CA SER A 50 -6.23 -16.67 2.43
C SER A 50 -6.98 -17.25 1.22
N LYS A 51 -6.40 -18.30 0.62
CA LYS A 51 -7.00 -18.94 -0.55
C LYS A 51 -8.16 -19.85 -0.20
N ASP A 52 -8.25 -20.28 1.06
CA ASP A 52 -9.27 -21.20 1.58
C ASP A 52 -10.37 -20.46 2.36
N ARG A 53 -10.41 -19.11 2.30
CA ARG A 53 -11.42 -18.31 2.98
C ARG A 53 -12.41 -17.70 2.00
N VAL A 54 -13.70 -17.87 2.30
CA VAL A 54 -14.84 -17.25 1.58
C VAL A 54 -15.51 -16.28 2.54
N VAL A 55 -15.80 -15.09 2.06
CA VAL A 55 -16.53 -14.05 2.80
C VAL A 55 -17.90 -13.90 2.17
N THR A 56 -18.94 -14.01 3.01
CA THR A 56 -20.34 -13.84 2.63
C THR A 56 -20.89 -12.60 3.29
N ARG A 57 -21.44 -11.69 2.51
CA ARG A 57 -22.11 -10.47 2.96
C ARG A 57 -23.49 -10.35 2.37
N GLN A 58 -24.25 -9.37 2.83
CA GLN A 58 -25.51 -9.01 2.22
C GLN A 58 -25.31 -8.51 0.77
N LYS A 59 -26.17 -8.93 -0.15
CA LYS A 59 -25.99 -8.75 -1.61
C LYS A 59 -25.96 -7.28 -2.03
N VAL A 60 -26.84 -6.46 -1.48
CA VAL A 60 -26.99 -5.04 -1.88
C VAL A 60 -25.88 -4.18 -1.29
N SER A 61 -25.57 -4.35 0.00
CA SER A 61 -24.61 -3.49 0.69
C SER A 61 -23.84 -4.24 1.78
N PHE A 62 -22.56 -3.89 1.95
CA PHE A 62 -21.75 -4.39 3.06
C PHE A 62 -22.21 -3.88 4.44
N ILE A 63 -22.92 -2.75 4.48
CA ILE A 63 -23.40 -2.15 5.72
C ILE A 63 -24.68 -2.86 6.22
N MET A 64 -25.41 -3.51 5.32
CA MET A 64 -26.62 -4.23 5.70
C MET A 64 -26.28 -5.56 6.36
N PRO A 65 -26.91 -5.89 7.51
CA PRO A 65 -26.59 -7.10 8.24
C PRO A 65 -27.22 -8.35 7.59
N LEU A 66 -26.67 -9.50 7.97
CA LEU A 66 -27.22 -10.83 7.71
C LEU A 66 -27.81 -11.41 9.00
N PRO A 67 -28.89 -12.21 8.95
CA PRO A 67 -29.35 -12.96 10.10
C PRO A 67 -28.27 -13.91 10.64
N LYS A 68 -28.03 -13.92 11.95
CA LYS A 68 -27.02 -14.81 12.58
C LYS A 68 -27.23 -16.28 12.22
N ARG A 69 -28.47 -16.73 12.08
CA ARG A 69 -28.80 -18.12 11.68
C ARG A 69 -28.11 -18.54 10.38
N TYR A 70 -27.79 -17.60 9.48
CA TYR A 70 -27.09 -17.92 8.24
C TYR A 70 -25.69 -18.46 8.46
N VAL A 71 -25.05 -18.15 9.60
CA VAL A 71 -23.74 -18.72 9.96
C VAL A 71 -23.84 -20.25 10.04
N GLU A 72 -24.89 -20.76 10.71
CA GLU A 72 -25.10 -22.21 10.84
C GLU A 72 -25.50 -22.85 9.51
N GLU A 73 -26.35 -22.18 8.73
CA GLU A 73 -26.74 -22.66 7.40
C GLU A 73 -25.53 -22.72 6.44
N VAL A 74 -24.60 -21.75 6.52
CA VAL A 74 -23.35 -21.77 5.76
C VAL A 74 -22.44 -22.91 6.18
N ARG A 75 -22.36 -23.25 7.49
CA ARG A 75 -21.60 -24.40 7.97
C ARG A 75 -22.06 -25.72 7.40
N GLN A 76 -23.36 -25.84 7.10
CA GLN A 76 -23.95 -27.07 6.55
C GLN A 76 -23.70 -27.25 5.05
N ILE A 77 -23.16 -26.24 4.37
CA ILE A 77 -22.89 -26.33 2.92
C ILE A 77 -21.71 -27.27 2.64
N PRO A 78 -21.85 -28.24 1.73
CA PRO A 78 -20.79 -29.16 1.40
C PRO A 78 -19.51 -28.43 0.94
N GLY A 79 -18.41 -28.74 1.61
CA GLY A 79 -17.12 -28.10 1.36
C GLY A 79 -16.78 -26.93 2.28
N VAL A 80 -17.72 -26.44 3.08
CA VAL A 80 -17.43 -25.52 4.19
C VAL A 80 -16.98 -26.32 5.40
N ARG A 81 -15.84 -25.97 5.97
CA ARG A 81 -15.27 -26.62 7.16
C ARG A 81 -15.64 -25.88 8.44
N LEU A 82 -15.61 -24.55 8.39
CA LEU A 82 -15.86 -23.67 9.52
C LEU A 82 -16.52 -22.38 8.99
N ALA A 83 -17.35 -21.76 9.83
CA ALA A 83 -17.87 -20.42 9.58
C ALA A 83 -17.95 -19.62 10.88
N SER A 84 -17.67 -18.33 10.82
CA SER A 84 -17.73 -17.39 11.94
C SER A 84 -18.45 -16.12 11.52
N GLY A 85 -19.43 -15.71 12.30
CA GLY A 85 -20.08 -14.42 12.12
C GLY A 85 -19.24 -13.29 12.71
N MET A 86 -19.22 -12.15 12.02
CA MET A 86 -18.44 -10.99 12.42
C MET A 86 -19.28 -9.72 12.27
N ASN A 87 -19.00 -8.72 13.11
CA ASN A 87 -19.71 -7.45 13.04
C ASN A 87 -18.76 -6.28 13.27
N TRP A 88 -18.82 -5.29 12.41
CA TRP A 88 -18.15 -4.03 12.66
C TRP A 88 -18.87 -3.28 13.77
N PHE A 89 -18.15 -2.91 14.81
CA PHE A 89 -18.70 -2.23 15.96
C PHE A 89 -18.52 -0.71 15.88
N GLY A 90 -17.32 -0.29 15.53
CA GLY A 90 -16.94 1.11 15.52
C GLY A 90 -16.96 1.70 16.93
N ALA A 91 -15.79 1.92 17.49
CA ALA A 91 -15.64 2.61 18.77
C ALA A 91 -14.42 3.52 18.75
N LYS A 92 -14.42 4.46 19.69
CA LYS A 92 -13.29 5.35 19.97
C LYS A 92 -12.96 5.34 21.45
N ASP A 93 -11.69 5.53 21.77
CA ASP A 93 -11.25 5.75 23.14
C ASP A 93 -11.37 7.24 23.48
N PRO A 94 -12.15 7.63 24.49
CA PRO A 94 -12.27 9.04 24.91
C PRO A 94 -10.95 9.66 25.36
N LYS A 95 -9.96 8.85 25.76
CA LYS A 95 -8.63 9.32 26.14
C LYS A 95 -7.71 9.58 24.95
N HIS A 96 -8.04 8.98 23.78
CA HIS A 96 -7.26 9.05 22.56
C HIS A 96 -8.18 9.34 21.36
N GLU A 97 -8.95 10.44 21.40
CA GLU A 97 -10.02 10.77 20.46
C GLU A 97 -9.59 10.82 18.99
N HIS A 98 -8.33 11.15 18.73
CA HIS A 98 -7.78 11.25 17.36
C HIS A 98 -7.24 9.91 16.83
N GLU A 99 -7.26 8.84 17.66
CA GLU A 99 -6.72 7.56 17.28
C GLU A 99 -7.81 6.64 16.74
N PHE A 100 -7.66 6.29 15.47
CA PHE A 100 -8.54 5.32 14.82
C PHE A 100 -7.98 3.90 14.98
N PHE A 101 -8.85 2.98 15.39
CA PHE A 101 -8.60 1.54 15.39
C PHE A 101 -9.88 0.77 15.11
N SER A 102 -9.72 -0.39 14.50
CA SER A 102 -10.85 -1.27 14.19
C SER A 102 -11.36 -1.97 15.45
N THR A 103 -12.67 -2.00 15.64
CA THR A 103 -13.33 -2.76 16.70
C THR A 103 -14.36 -3.68 16.08
N ILE A 104 -14.19 -4.99 16.25
CA ILE A 104 -14.99 -6.00 15.58
C ILE A 104 -15.46 -7.03 16.60
N ALA A 105 -16.76 -7.25 16.61
CA ALA A 105 -17.40 -8.30 17.40
C ALA A 105 -17.34 -9.63 16.64
N VAL A 106 -16.92 -10.70 17.32
CA VAL A 106 -16.70 -12.03 16.73
C VAL A 106 -17.22 -13.15 17.64
N ASP A 107 -17.46 -14.31 17.06
CA ASP A 107 -17.67 -15.53 17.84
C ASP A 107 -16.33 -16.07 18.34
N PRO A 108 -16.05 -16.03 19.66
CA PRO A 108 -14.75 -16.41 20.21
C PRO A 108 -14.40 -17.88 20.01
N GLU A 109 -15.39 -18.75 19.79
CA GLU A 109 -15.14 -20.18 19.62
C GLU A 109 -14.63 -20.51 18.21
N THR A 110 -15.07 -19.77 17.21
CA THR A 110 -14.78 -20.08 15.81
C THR A 110 -13.81 -19.10 15.16
N PHE A 111 -13.73 -17.87 15.66
CA PHE A 111 -12.94 -16.80 15.04
C PHE A 111 -11.47 -17.18 14.80
N LEU A 112 -10.75 -17.60 15.85
CA LEU A 112 -9.31 -17.95 15.74
C LEU A 112 -9.06 -19.20 14.88
N GLN A 113 -10.07 -20.02 14.64
CA GLN A 113 -9.96 -21.16 13.75
C GLN A 113 -10.16 -20.75 12.28
N VAL A 114 -10.95 -19.71 12.03
CA VAL A 114 -11.14 -19.11 10.71
C VAL A 114 -10.00 -18.15 10.36
N TYR A 115 -9.48 -17.42 11.34
CA TYR A 115 -8.36 -16.47 11.20
C TYR A 115 -7.12 -16.98 11.95
N ASP A 116 -6.57 -18.12 11.51
CA ASP A 116 -5.42 -18.78 12.14
C ASP A 116 -4.09 -18.04 12.03
N GLU A 117 -4.08 -16.95 11.26
CA GLU A 117 -2.99 -15.98 11.22
C GLU A 117 -2.93 -15.05 12.46
N VAL A 118 -4.02 -14.94 13.22
CA VAL A 118 -4.06 -14.23 14.51
C VAL A 118 -3.56 -15.17 15.60
N ILE A 119 -2.45 -14.82 16.25
CA ILE A 119 -1.79 -15.67 17.26
C ILE A 119 -1.78 -14.95 18.60
N ALA A 120 -2.32 -15.60 19.61
CA ALA A 120 -2.20 -15.13 20.99
C ALA A 120 -1.76 -16.29 21.90
N PRO A 121 -1.15 -16.01 23.07
CA PRO A 121 -0.80 -17.02 24.05
C PRO A 121 -2.03 -17.83 24.47
N PRO A 122 -1.94 -19.17 24.58
CA PRO A 122 -3.10 -20.02 24.86
C PRO A 122 -3.86 -19.66 26.14
N ASN A 123 -3.15 -19.25 27.18
CA ASN A 123 -3.75 -18.80 28.45
C ASN A 123 -4.57 -17.50 28.25
N GLN A 124 -4.11 -16.58 27.40
CA GLN A 124 -4.82 -15.34 27.08
C GLN A 124 -6.05 -15.62 26.20
N VAL A 125 -5.94 -16.54 25.25
CA VAL A 125 -7.07 -17.01 24.43
C VAL A 125 -8.15 -17.62 25.33
N GLN A 126 -7.76 -18.45 26.29
CA GLN A 126 -8.70 -19.06 27.24
C GLN A 126 -9.36 -18.01 28.11
N ALA A 127 -8.59 -17.06 28.68
CA ALA A 127 -9.10 -15.95 29.46
C ALA A 127 -10.09 -15.08 28.64
N TRP A 128 -9.75 -14.81 27.36
CA TRP A 128 -10.63 -14.10 26.45
C TRP A 128 -11.96 -14.83 26.24
N LYS A 129 -11.93 -16.13 25.92
CA LYS A 129 -13.13 -16.93 25.73
C LYS A 129 -14.05 -17.00 26.94
N GLN A 130 -13.47 -16.99 28.15
CA GLN A 130 -14.23 -17.06 29.41
C GLN A 130 -14.78 -15.71 29.87
N ASN A 131 -14.16 -14.61 29.45
CA ASN A 131 -14.57 -13.27 29.85
C ASN A 131 -15.41 -12.63 28.74
N ARG A 132 -16.72 -12.53 28.96
CA ARG A 132 -17.66 -11.96 27.99
C ARG A 132 -17.38 -10.50 27.62
N ARG A 133 -16.80 -9.69 28.54
CA ARG A 133 -16.32 -8.34 28.27
C ARG A 133 -14.86 -8.34 27.79
N GLY A 134 -14.29 -9.52 27.61
CA GLY A 134 -12.91 -9.70 27.18
C GLY A 134 -12.65 -9.14 25.78
N ALA A 135 -11.54 -8.44 25.66
CA ALA A 135 -11.03 -7.95 24.39
C ALA A 135 -9.66 -8.60 24.11
N LEU A 136 -9.50 -9.07 22.87
CA LEU A 136 -8.23 -9.50 22.31
C LEU A 136 -7.72 -8.39 21.40
N ILE A 137 -6.61 -7.71 21.76
CA ILE A 137 -6.10 -6.55 21.06
C ILE A 137 -4.80 -6.85 20.34
N GLY A 138 -4.55 -6.19 19.21
CA GLY A 138 -3.28 -6.33 18.50
C GLY A 138 -2.12 -5.68 19.25
N ASP A 139 -0.92 -6.26 19.11
CA ASP A 139 0.30 -5.77 19.78
C ASP A 139 0.70 -4.35 19.33
N ALA A 140 0.41 -3.97 18.08
CA ALA A 140 0.61 -2.61 17.60
C ALA A 140 -0.33 -1.62 18.30
N LEU A 141 -1.61 -1.99 18.47
CA LEU A 141 -2.60 -1.18 19.20
C LEU A 141 -2.24 -1.06 20.68
N ALA A 142 -1.87 -2.20 21.31
CA ALA A 142 -1.45 -2.24 22.69
C ALA A 142 -0.25 -1.32 22.96
N LYS A 143 0.76 -1.37 22.08
CA LYS A 143 1.94 -0.49 22.17
C LYS A 143 1.58 0.98 21.97
N LYS A 144 0.74 1.29 20.97
CA LYS A 144 0.35 2.65 20.61
C LYS A 144 -0.42 3.35 21.74
N LEU A 145 -1.41 2.67 22.32
CA LEU A 145 -2.27 3.23 23.36
C LEU A 145 -1.78 2.92 24.79
N GLY A 146 -0.69 2.19 24.94
CA GLY A 146 -0.13 1.79 26.23
C GLY A 146 -1.02 0.80 27.00
N TRP A 147 -1.92 0.08 26.31
CA TRP A 147 -2.83 -0.87 26.94
C TRP A 147 -2.13 -2.18 27.30
N LYS A 148 -2.52 -2.73 28.46
CA LYS A 148 -1.92 -3.94 29.02
C LYS A 148 -2.98 -4.99 29.33
N VAL A 149 -2.59 -6.26 29.34
CA VAL A 149 -3.46 -7.36 29.77
C VAL A 149 -3.96 -7.12 31.19
N GLY A 150 -5.25 -7.35 31.43
CA GLY A 150 -5.96 -7.09 32.68
C GLY A 150 -6.49 -5.65 32.82
N GLN A 151 -6.16 -4.75 31.90
CA GLN A 151 -6.61 -3.36 31.96
C GLN A 151 -8.09 -3.26 31.54
N LYS A 152 -8.86 -2.50 32.31
CA LYS A 152 -10.25 -2.13 31.95
C LYS A 152 -10.26 -0.89 31.08
N LEU A 153 -11.05 -0.94 30.03
CA LEU A 153 -11.22 0.11 29.03
C LEU A 153 -12.69 0.50 28.96
N VAL A 154 -12.98 1.77 28.81
CA VAL A 154 -14.32 2.25 28.46
C VAL A 154 -14.21 2.93 27.09
N LEU A 155 -14.88 2.36 26.09
CA LEU A 155 -14.89 2.86 24.73
C LEU A 155 -16.27 3.42 24.39
N GLN A 156 -16.31 4.50 23.63
CA GLN A 156 -17.55 5.08 23.12
C GLN A 156 -17.91 4.45 21.79
N GLY A 157 -19.05 3.79 21.73
CA GLY A 157 -19.56 3.22 20.49
C GLY A 157 -20.03 4.31 19.52
N THR A 158 -19.61 4.20 18.25
CA THR A 158 -20.02 5.14 17.20
C THR A 158 -21.19 4.64 16.38
N ILE A 159 -21.20 3.35 16.03
CA ILE A 159 -22.32 2.68 15.34
C ILE A 159 -23.35 2.19 16.36
N TYR A 160 -22.89 1.72 17.51
CA TYR A 160 -23.71 1.26 18.63
C TYR A 160 -23.50 2.22 19.81
N PRO A 161 -24.30 3.31 19.90
CA PRO A 161 -24.07 4.38 20.86
C PRO A 161 -24.07 3.91 22.32
N GLY A 162 -23.24 4.54 23.14
CA GLY A 162 -23.09 4.28 24.56
C GLY A 162 -21.65 4.02 24.97
N ASP A 163 -21.45 3.92 26.27
CA ASP A 163 -20.16 3.59 26.87
C ASP A 163 -20.09 2.07 27.08
N TRP A 164 -19.03 1.47 26.53
CA TRP A 164 -18.83 0.04 26.53
C TRP A 164 -17.59 -0.32 27.32
N GLU A 165 -17.77 -1.15 28.34
CA GLU A 165 -16.70 -1.62 29.19
C GLU A 165 -16.06 -2.89 28.62
N PHE A 166 -14.76 -2.87 28.45
CA PHE A 166 -13.95 -4.00 28.05
C PHE A 166 -12.84 -4.27 29.04
N GLU A 167 -12.35 -5.49 29.05
CA GLU A 167 -11.12 -5.88 29.75
C GLU A 167 -10.15 -6.51 28.73
N VAL A 168 -8.94 -6.01 28.67
CA VAL A 168 -7.91 -6.58 27.79
C VAL A 168 -7.55 -7.98 28.29
N SER A 169 -8.17 -9.01 27.76
CA SER A 169 -7.91 -10.40 28.12
C SER A 169 -6.65 -10.97 27.47
N GLY A 170 -6.23 -10.39 26.33
CA GLY A 170 -5.04 -10.84 25.65
C GLY A 170 -4.53 -9.88 24.59
N ILE A 171 -3.27 -10.09 24.20
CA ILE A 171 -2.60 -9.36 23.13
C ILE A 171 -2.19 -10.37 22.07
N TYR A 172 -2.68 -10.16 20.83
CA TYR A 172 -2.33 -11.02 19.70
C TYR A 172 -1.21 -10.41 18.86
N THR A 173 -0.49 -11.28 18.20
CA THR A 173 0.44 -10.99 17.10
C THR A 173 -0.08 -11.62 15.80
N ALA A 174 0.61 -11.44 14.71
CA ALA A 174 0.22 -12.00 13.43
C ALA A 174 1.31 -12.85 12.80
N LYS A 175 0.92 -13.96 12.13
CA LYS A 175 1.85 -14.81 11.36
C LYS A 175 2.53 -14.07 10.22
N ARG A 176 1.84 -13.07 9.65
CA ARG A 176 2.28 -12.29 8.49
C ARG A 176 2.19 -10.81 8.79
N ALA A 177 3.16 -10.05 8.29
CA ALA A 177 3.21 -8.59 8.52
C ALA A 177 2.04 -7.83 7.89
N THR A 178 1.37 -8.40 6.89
CA THR A 178 0.22 -7.82 6.21
C THR A 178 -1.11 -7.96 6.97
N VAL A 179 -1.13 -8.75 8.05
CA VAL A 179 -2.32 -8.87 8.91
C VAL A 179 -2.37 -7.67 9.86
N ASP A 180 -3.53 -7.05 9.96
CA ASP A 180 -3.72 -5.91 10.85
C ASP A 180 -3.54 -6.31 12.32
N ARG A 181 -2.66 -5.56 13.01
CA ARG A 181 -2.35 -5.70 14.44
C ARG A 181 -2.84 -4.51 15.26
N SER A 182 -3.76 -3.73 14.66
CA SER A 182 -4.36 -2.54 15.28
C SER A 182 -5.85 -2.73 15.57
N THR A 183 -6.36 -3.96 15.47
CA THR A 183 -7.77 -4.30 15.70
C THR A 183 -8.00 -4.78 17.14
N LEU A 184 -9.16 -4.43 17.68
CA LEU A 184 -9.71 -4.98 18.93
C LEU A 184 -10.83 -5.96 18.56
N TRP A 185 -10.67 -7.22 18.97
CA TRP A 185 -11.64 -8.30 18.80
C TRP A 185 -12.34 -8.57 20.13
N PHE A 186 -13.67 -8.62 20.14
CA PHE A 186 -14.45 -8.90 21.33
C PHE A 186 -15.67 -9.77 21.03
N HIS A 187 -16.37 -10.19 22.05
CA HIS A 187 -17.48 -11.15 21.95
C HIS A 187 -18.72 -10.55 21.27
N TRP A 188 -19.18 -11.20 20.21
CA TRP A 188 -20.41 -10.84 19.52
C TRP A 188 -21.65 -10.89 20.45
N ASP A 189 -21.71 -11.87 21.37
CA ASP A 189 -22.81 -11.99 22.32
C ASP A 189 -22.91 -10.77 23.26
N TYR A 190 -21.75 -10.19 23.66
CA TYR A 190 -21.74 -8.96 24.46
C TYR A 190 -22.39 -7.79 23.73
N MET A 191 -22.07 -7.62 22.44
CA MET A 191 -22.67 -6.61 21.59
C MET A 191 -24.17 -6.91 21.38
N ASN A 192 -24.52 -8.15 21.04
CA ASN A 192 -25.87 -8.54 20.65
C ASN A 192 -26.88 -8.34 21.77
N GLU A 193 -26.52 -8.68 23.00
CA GLU A 193 -27.44 -8.55 24.14
C GLU A 193 -27.81 -7.11 24.47
N ALA A 194 -26.90 -6.18 24.26
CA ALA A 194 -27.14 -4.76 24.49
C ALA A 194 -28.00 -4.11 23.39
N GLN A 195 -28.25 -4.83 22.27
CA GLN A 195 -29.04 -4.30 21.17
C GLN A 195 -30.55 -4.28 21.46
N PRO A 196 -31.30 -3.31 20.90
CA PRO A 196 -32.76 -3.38 20.84
C PRO A 196 -33.22 -4.65 20.11
N ALA A 197 -34.35 -5.23 20.52
CA ALA A 197 -34.84 -6.50 19.98
C ALA A 197 -34.88 -6.59 18.45
N ARG A 198 -35.21 -5.49 17.77
CA ARG A 198 -35.24 -5.40 16.29
C ARG A 198 -33.88 -5.50 15.62
N MET A 199 -32.78 -5.27 16.34
CA MET A 199 -31.41 -5.27 15.85
C MET A 199 -30.62 -6.49 16.32
N LYS A 200 -31.21 -7.31 17.20
CA LYS A 200 -30.59 -8.55 17.67
C LYS A 200 -30.46 -9.60 16.60
N ASP A 201 -29.58 -10.55 16.85
CA ASP A 201 -29.36 -11.75 16.03
C ASP A 201 -28.95 -11.45 14.58
N ASN A 202 -28.13 -10.41 14.43
CA ASN A 202 -27.57 -10.00 13.17
C ASN A 202 -26.04 -10.02 13.19
N VAL A 203 -25.44 -10.37 12.04
CA VAL A 203 -24.01 -10.30 11.80
C VAL A 203 -23.75 -9.42 10.57
N GLY A 204 -22.63 -8.70 10.53
CA GLY A 204 -22.27 -7.86 9.39
C GLY A 204 -21.85 -8.69 8.19
N TRP A 205 -21.07 -9.74 8.43
CA TRP A 205 -20.62 -10.69 7.40
C TRP A 205 -20.29 -12.04 8.05
N ILE A 206 -20.13 -13.05 7.21
CA ILE A 206 -19.72 -14.39 7.60
C ILE A 206 -18.40 -14.70 6.92
N ALA A 207 -17.38 -15.06 7.69
CA ALA A 207 -16.14 -15.61 7.16
C ALA A 207 -16.17 -17.13 7.32
N SER A 208 -15.93 -17.85 6.24
CA SER A 208 -15.94 -19.32 6.23
C SER A 208 -14.65 -19.89 5.66
N ARG A 209 -14.19 -21.02 6.20
CA ARG A 209 -13.09 -21.79 5.62
C ARG A 209 -13.62 -22.95 4.81
N VAL A 210 -13.05 -23.11 3.62
CA VAL A 210 -13.37 -24.21 2.72
C VAL A 210 -12.32 -25.31 2.81
N SER A 211 -12.72 -26.54 2.57
CA SER A 211 -11.84 -27.71 2.63
C SER A 211 -10.83 -27.75 1.48
N ASP A 212 -11.23 -27.22 0.32
CA ASP A 212 -10.41 -27.18 -0.90
C ASP A 212 -10.39 -25.76 -1.46
N PRO A 213 -9.22 -25.08 -1.40
CA PRO A 213 -9.07 -23.71 -1.92
C PRO A 213 -9.40 -23.57 -3.42
N SER A 214 -9.19 -24.62 -4.22
CA SER A 214 -9.49 -24.58 -5.66
C SER A 214 -11.00 -24.51 -5.94
N ARG A 215 -11.83 -24.91 -4.99
CA ARG A 215 -13.29 -24.87 -5.07
C ARG A 215 -13.93 -23.67 -4.38
N ALA A 216 -13.14 -22.75 -3.84
CA ALA A 216 -13.65 -21.58 -3.10
C ALA A 216 -14.71 -20.80 -3.89
N ALA A 217 -14.47 -20.53 -5.17
CA ALA A 217 -15.43 -19.83 -6.03
C ALA A 217 -16.72 -20.63 -6.28
N GLN A 218 -16.62 -21.97 -6.38
CA GLN A 218 -17.79 -22.85 -6.52
C GLN A 218 -18.60 -22.87 -5.22
N ILE A 219 -17.94 -22.96 -4.07
CA ILE A 219 -18.58 -22.97 -2.76
C ILE A 219 -19.26 -21.62 -2.49
N ALA A 220 -18.64 -20.51 -2.88
CA ALA A 220 -19.24 -19.19 -2.79
C ALA A 220 -20.58 -19.12 -3.56
N LYS A 221 -20.64 -19.69 -4.77
CA LYS A 221 -21.88 -19.79 -5.53
C LYS A 221 -22.94 -20.67 -4.84
N LEU A 222 -22.52 -21.81 -4.24
CA LEU A 222 -23.45 -22.67 -3.51
C LEU A 222 -24.02 -21.97 -2.28
N ILE A 223 -23.21 -21.15 -1.60
CA ILE A 223 -23.70 -20.31 -0.50
C ILE A 223 -24.78 -19.35 -1.02
N ASP A 224 -24.51 -18.62 -2.09
CA ASP A 224 -25.46 -17.64 -2.61
C ASP A 224 -26.76 -18.31 -3.10
N GLN A 225 -26.68 -19.44 -3.78
CA GLN A 225 -27.84 -20.22 -4.22
C GLN A 225 -28.71 -20.66 -3.04
N ARG A 226 -28.12 -20.97 -1.87
CA ARG A 226 -28.88 -21.33 -0.67
C ARG A 226 -29.77 -20.20 -0.17
N PHE A 227 -29.40 -18.93 -0.46
CA PHE A 227 -30.09 -17.75 0.04
C PHE A 227 -30.76 -16.90 -1.06
N ASP A 228 -30.74 -17.34 -2.34
CA ASP A 228 -31.29 -16.56 -3.46
C ASP A 228 -32.80 -16.33 -3.34
N GLU A 229 -33.57 -17.27 -2.75
CA GLU A 229 -34.98 -17.17 -2.54
C GLU A 229 -35.39 -16.59 -1.17
N ARG A 230 -34.41 -16.13 -0.39
CA ARG A 230 -34.66 -15.55 0.94
C ARG A 230 -34.79 -14.02 0.85
N ASP A 231 -35.51 -13.44 1.80
CA ASP A 231 -35.66 -11.98 1.93
C ASP A 231 -34.33 -11.26 2.01
N THR A 232 -33.34 -11.89 2.65
CA THR A 232 -31.99 -11.38 2.75
C THR A 232 -31.06 -12.23 1.89
N GLN A 233 -30.79 -11.75 0.68
CA GLN A 233 -29.87 -12.41 -0.24
C GLN A 233 -28.43 -12.15 0.11
N THR A 234 -27.56 -13.11 -0.23
CA THR A 234 -26.11 -13.03 0.03
C THR A 234 -25.32 -12.77 -1.24
N LEU A 235 -24.11 -12.25 -1.04
CA LEU A 235 -23.05 -12.18 -2.04
C LEU A 235 -21.79 -12.73 -1.40
N SER A 236 -21.37 -13.89 -1.89
CA SER A 236 -20.20 -14.63 -1.40
C SER A 236 -19.07 -14.57 -2.40
N MET A 237 -17.86 -14.40 -1.91
CA MET A 237 -16.67 -14.35 -2.74
C MET A 237 -15.45 -14.81 -1.95
N ASP A 238 -14.41 -15.23 -2.64
CA ASP A 238 -13.11 -15.48 -1.98
C ASP A 238 -12.57 -14.19 -1.32
N GLU A 239 -11.71 -14.37 -0.32
CA GLU A 239 -11.19 -13.25 0.46
C GLU A 239 -10.42 -12.23 -0.40
N ARG A 240 -9.71 -12.70 -1.43
CA ARG A 240 -9.00 -11.84 -2.37
C ARG A 240 -9.95 -10.90 -3.12
N SER A 241 -11.04 -11.46 -3.65
CA SER A 241 -12.09 -10.69 -4.34
C SER A 241 -12.78 -9.72 -3.38
N PHE A 242 -13.02 -10.14 -2.14
CA PHE A 242 -13.60 -9.30 -1.09
C PHE A 242 -12.70 -8.10 -0.78
N GLN A 243 -11.41 -8.32 -0.53
CA GLN A 243 -10.46 -7.23 -0.29
C GLN A 243 -10.31 -6.32 -1.52
N SER A 244 -10.32 -6.89 -2.74
CA SER A 244 -10.30 -6.10 -3.97
C SER A 244 -11.53 -5.21 -4.13
N SER A 245 -12.72 -5.65 -3.68
CA SER A 245 -13.93 -4.83 -3.72
C SER A 245 -13.84 -3.59 -2.82
N PHE A 246 -13.13 -3.67 -1.70
CA PHE A 246 -12.83 -2.51 -0.86
C PHE A 246 -11.92 -1.50 -1.58
N LEU A 247 -10.89 -1.99 -2.30
CA LEU A 247 -10.05 -1.10 -3.10
C LEU A 247 -10.85 -0.43 -4.23
N GLY A 248 -11.87 -1.12 -4.76
CA GLY A 248 -12.81 -0.53 -5.71
C GLY A 248 -13.51 0.73 -5.17
N MET A 249 -13.85 0.76 -3.87
CA MET A 249 -14.47 1.93 -3.23
C MET A 249 -13.55 3.16 -3.18
N ILE A 250 -12.23 2.95 -3.10
CA ILE A 250 -11.22 4.01 -3.09
C ILE A 250 -10.51 4.17 -4.44
N SER A 251 -11.07 3.61 -5.51
CA SER A 251 -10.46 3.61 -6.85
C SER A 251 -10.14 5.00 -7.39
N ALA A 252 -10.95 6.00 -7.04
CA ALA A 252 -10.68 7.40 -7.39
C ALA A 252 -9.37 7.91 -6.75
N ILE A 253 -9.12 7.54 -5.47
CA ILE A 253 -7.87 7.89 -4.76
C ILE A 253 -6.69 7.17 -5.40
N LEU A 254 -6.83 5.87 -5.71
CA LEU A 254 -5.78 5.10 -6.39
C LEU A 254 -5.44 5.70 -7.75
N THR A 255 -6.46 6.13 -8.50
CA THR A 255 -6.29 6.80 -9.79
C THR A 255 -5.57 8.13 -9.63
N ALA A 256 -5.95 8.96 -8.64
CA ALA A 256 -5.29 10.22 -8.34
C ALA A 256 -3.80 10.02 -8.03
N VAL A 257 -3.46 9.03 -7.19
CA VAL A 257 -2.06 8.69 -6.86
C VAL A 257 -1.28 8.26 -8.13
N ASN A 258 -1.90 7.50 -9.04
CA ASN A 258 -1.28 7.13 -10.30
C ASN A 258 -1.03 8.36 -11.19
N VAL A 259 -2.00 9.28 -11.31
CA VAL A 259 -1.85 10.53 -12.08
C VAL A 259 -0.71 11.37 -11.50
N VAL A 260 -0.67 11.57 -10.17
CA VAL A 260 0.42 12.31 -9.51
C VAL A 260 1.78 11.64 -9.78
N SER A 261 1.86 10.31 -9.76
CA SER A 261 3.10 9.59 -10.10
C SER A 261 3.58 9.90 -11.54
N ILE A 262 2.65 9.97 -12.51
CA ILE A 262 2.96 10.35 -13.89
C ILE A 262 3.45 11.80 -13.98
N VAL A 263 2.79 12.71 -13.28
CA VAL A 263 3.19 14.14 -13.23
C VAL A 263 4.62 14.28 -12.66
N ILE A 264 4.96 13.56 -11.59
CA ILE A 264 6.30 13.54 -11.02
C ILE A 264 7.34 13.05 -12.06
N MET A 265 7.02 12.00 -12.81
CA MET A 265 7.91 11.52 -13.89
C MET A 265 8.11 12.57 -14.98
N LEU A 266 7.05 13.28 -15.37
CA LEU A 266 7.15 14.38 -16.34
C LEU A 266 8.01 15.54 -15.83
N ILE A 267 7.83 15.91 -14.56
CA ILE A 267 8.67 16.94 -13.90
C ILE A 267 10.14 16.51 -13.90
N MET A 268 10.44 15.26 -13.54
CA MET A 268 11.80 14.72 -13.58
C MET A 268 12.40 14.78 -14.99
N MET A 269 11.63 14.40 -16.00
CA MET A 269 12.04 14.48 -17.41
C MET A 269 12.34 15.93 -17.83
N LEU A 270 11.51 16.89 -17.43
CA LEU A 270 11.71 18.32 -17.72
C LEU A 270 12.96 18.89 -17.04
N ILE A 271 13.21 18.53 -15.78
CA ILE A 271 14.43 18.94 -15.05
C ILE A 271 15.67 18.43 -15.79
N LEU A 272 15.70 17.14 -16.13
CA LEU A 272 16.81 16.54 -16.87
C LEU A 272 16.98 17.16 -18.24
N GLY A 273 15.89 17.30 -19.00
CA GLY A 273 15.89 17.87 -20.35
C GLY A 273 16.37 19.32 -20.38
N ASN A 274 15.92 20.15 -19.44
CA ASN A 274 16.35 21.55 -19.31
C ASN A 274 17.84 21.64 -18.99
N THR A 275 18.33 20.83 -18.03
CA THR A 275 19.73 20.79 -17.67
C THR A 275 20.64 20.37 -18.81
N ILE A 276 20.24 19.31 -19.54
CA ILE A 276 20.99 18.82 -20.69
C ILE A 276 20.97 19.85 -21.83
N ALA A 277 19.81 20.47 -22.12
CA ALA A 277 19.69 21.50 -23.15
C ALA A 277 20.59 22.72 -22.86
N MET A 278 20.64 23.15 -21.58
CA MET A 278 21.53 24.23 -21.14
C MET A 278 23.01 23.84 -21.33
N GLY A 279 23.39 22.62 -20.93
CA GLY A 279 24.75 22.10 -21.13
C GLY A 279 25.14 22.03 -22.61
N VAL A 280 24.21 21.65 -23.48
CA VAL A 280 24.42 21.64 -24.95
C VAL A 280 24.65 23.04 -25.49
N ARG A 281 23.86 24.04 -25.07
CA ARG A 281 24.02 25.44 -25.50
C ARG A 281 25.38 26.03 -25.10
N GLU A 282 25.83 25.77 -23.88
CA GLU A 282 27.16 26.24 -23.39
C GLU A 282 28.30 25.61 -24.15
N ARG A 283 28.15 24.41 -24.69
CA ARG A 283 29.21 23.67 -25.39
C ARG A 283 29.05 23.65 -26.90
N THR A 284 28.23 24.53 -27.48
CA THR A 284 27.96 24.56 -28.92
C THR A 284 29.24 24.73 -29.71
N GLN A 285 30.21 25.58 -29.24
CA GLN A 285 31.51 25.75 -29.90
C GLN A 285 32.38 24.50 -29.81
N GLU A 286 32.42 23.83 -28.66
CA GLU A 286 33.19 22.58 -28.51
C GLU A 286 32.68 21.51 -29.50
N TYR A 287 31.36 21.40 -29.68
CA TYR A 287 30.75 20.48 -30.65
C TYR A 287 31.09 20.91 -32.11
N GLY A 288 31.15 22.21 -32.39
CA GLY A 288 31.56 22.73 -33.68
C GLY A 288 33.01 22.34 -34.02
N VAL A 289 33.94 22.49 -33.05
CA VAL A 289 35.36 22.09 -33.20
C VAL A 289 35.46 20.58 -33.41
N LEU A 290 34.78 19.77 -32.56
CA LEU A 290 34.75 18.30 -32.73
C LEU A 290 34.28 17.90 -34.14
N ARG A 291 33.25 18.57 -34.65
CA ARG A 291 32.76 18.34 -36.03
C ARG A 291 33.76 18.72 -37.07
N ALA A 292 34.50 19.83 -36.90
CA ALA A 292 35.51 20.30 -37.81
C ALA A 292 36.73 19.36 -37.93
N ILE A 293 37.06 18.68 -36.85
CA ILE A 293 38.14 17.67 -36.79
C ILE A 293 37.69 16.25 -37.18
N GLY A 294 36.43 16.09 -37.66
CA GLY A 294 35.93 14.84 -38.29
C GLY A 294 35.02 13.96 -37.42
N PHE A 295 34.58 14.41 -36.24
CA PHE A 295 33.56 13.67 -35.49
C PHE A 295 32.23 13.70 -36.19
N LEU A 296 31.59 12.52 -36.30
CA LEU A 296 30.28 12.40 -36.91
C LEU A 296 29.16 12.88 -35.98
N PRO A 297 28.01 13.35 -36.50
CA PRO A 297 26.86 13.75 -35.69
C PRO A 297 26.45 12.72 -34.65
N ARG A 298 26.52 11.42 -34.95
CA ARG A 298 26.22 10.31 -34.05
C ARG A 298 27.09 10.29 -32.81
N HIS A 299 28.35 10.74 -32.91
CA HIS A 299 29.22 10.80 -31.72
C HIS A 299 28.78 11.91 -30.78
N ILE A 300 28.33 13.07 -31.32
CA ILE A 300 27.78 14.16 -30.50
C ILE A 300 26.49 13.69 -29.79
N VAL A 301 25.59 13.01 -30.50
CA VAL A 301 24.38 12.41 -29.93
C VAL A 301 24.75 11.46 -28.78
N LEU A 302 25.74 10.58 -28.99
CA LEU A 302 26.16 9.60 -28.00
C LEU A 302 26.75 10.25 -26.74
N PHE A 303 27.49 11.35 -26.87
CA PHE A 303 27.99 12.12 -25.71
C PHE A 303 26.86 12.73 -24.89
N ILE A 304 25.87 13.34 -25.54
CA ILE A 304 24.74 14.01 -24.86
C ILE A 304 23.80 12.99 -24.23
N VAL A 305 23.49 11.91 -24.95
CA VAL A 305 22.64 10.82 -24.42
C VAL A 305 23.36 10.11 -23.28
N GLY A 306 24.70 9.92 -23.37
CA GLY A 306 25.54 9.41 -22.28
C GLY A 306 25.49 10.28 -21.03
N GLU A 307 25.46 11.61 -21.18
CA GLU A 307 25.29 12.56 -20.07
C GLU A 307 23.93 12.39 -19.38
N GLY A 308 22.86 12.27 -20.18
CA GLY A 308 21.51 11.98 -19.68
C GLY A 308 21.43 10.65 -18.92
N LEU A 309 22.05 9.60 -19.45
CA LEU A 309 22.15 8.30 -18.79
C LEU A 309 22.85 8.39 -17.45
N VAL A 310 24.00 9.07 -17.39
CA VAL A 310 24.77 9.22 -16.15
C VAL A 310 23.98 10.01 -15.12
N LEU A 311 23.31 11.10 -15.50
CA LEU A 311 22.46 11.88 -14.60
C LEU A 311 21.28 11.07 -14.06
N GLY A 312 20.58 10.35 -14.96
CA GLY A 312 19.47 9.48 -14.57
C GLY A 312 19.91 8.34 -13.64
N ALA A 313 21.02 7.67 -13.97
CA ALA A 313 21.56 6.58 -13.15
C ALA A 313 22.09 7.09 -11.79
N ALA A 314 22.84 8.18 -11.76
CA ALA A 314 23.36 8.77 -10.52
C ALA A 314 22.21 9.27 -9.62
N GLY A 315 21.22 9.97 -10.20
CA GLY A 315 20.04 10.42 -9.49
C GLY A 315 19.19 9.26 -8.98
N GLY A 316 19.03 8.20 -9.78
CA GLY A 316 18.32 6.98 -9.40
C GLY A 316 19.01 6.25 -8.24
N VAL A 317 20.34 6.06 -8.31
CA VAL A 317 21.11 5.44 -7.22
C VAL A 317 21.05 6.28 -5.94
N LEU A 318 21.29 7.58 -6.02
CA LEU A 318 21.21 8.47 -4.86
C LEU A 318 19.78 8.53 -4.29
N GLY A 319 18.78 8.57 -5.17
CA GLY A 319 17.37 8.53 -4.79
C GLY A 319 17.00 7.27 -4.03
N LEU A 320 17.51 6.10 -4.43
CA LEU A 320 17.34 4.85 -3.72
C LEU A 320 18.12 4.82 -2.40
N LEU A 321 19.38 5.25 -2.41
CA LEU A 321 20.23 5.25 -1.20
C LEU A 321 19.66 6.12 -0.08
N ILE A 322 19.03 7.25 -0.43
CA ILE A 322 18.41 8.16 0.53
C ILE A 322 16.94 7.74 0.78
N GLY A 323 16.22 7.42 -0.27
CA GLY A 323 14.79 7.11 -0.20
C GLY A 323 14.49 5.81 0.53
N TYR A 324 15.31 4.77 0.35
CA TYR A 324 15.08 3.48 0.98
C TYR A 324 15.08 3.56 2.52
N PRO A 325 16.13 4.09 3.19
CA PRO A 325 16.12 4.24 4.65
C PRO A 325 15.06 5.25 5.13
N PHE A 326 14.83 6.33 4.38
CA PHE A 326 13.82 7.31 4.72
C PHE A 326 12.41 6.69 4.73
N VAL A 327 12.06 5.91 3.70
CA VAL A 327 10.75 5.26 3.59
C VAL A 327 10.63 4.10 4.58
N GLU A 328 11.62 3.21 4.71
CA GLU A 328 11.48 2.04 5.57
C GLU A 328 11.68 2.30 7.05
N LYS A 329 12.71 3.08 7.42
CA LYS A 329 13.05 3.30 8.84
C LYS A 329 12.43 4.56 9.43
N GLY A 330 12.07 5.52 8.59
CA GLY A 330 11.45 6.78 9.00
C GLY A 330 9.93 6.75 8.78
N PHE A 331 9.52 7.19 7.60
CA PHE A 331 8.11 7.43 7.29
C PHE A 331 7.24 6.16 7.34
N GLY A 332 7.77 5.02 6.88
CA GLY A 332 7.04 3.75 6.91
C GLY A 332 6.73 3.27 8.32
N ARG A 333 7.70 3.35 9.23
CA ARG A 333 7.46 3.04 10.65
C ARG A 333 6.43 3.99 11.27
N PHE A 334 6.52 5.26 10.96
CA PHE A 334 5.54 6.24 11.42
C PHE A 334 4.12 5.87 10.94
N LEU A 335 3.95 5.48 9.68
CA LEU A 335 2.65 5.04 9.16
C LEU A 335 2.17 3.74 9.80
N GLU A 336 3.03 2.74 9.92
CA GLU A 336 2.68 1.46 10.57
C GLU A 336 2.27 1.64 12.04
N GLU A 337 2.94 2.53 12.77
CA GLU A 337 2.67 2.79 14.18
C GLU A 337 1.43 3.69 14.39
N ASN A 338 1.21 4.69 13.54
CA ASN A 338 0.14 5.67 13.73
C ASN A 338 -1.12 5.40 12.88
N LEU A 339 -0.96 4.76 11.74
CA LEU A 339 -2.04 4.46 10.79
C LEU A 339 -2.08 2.96 10.44
N GLY A 340 -1.74 2.09 11.38
CA GLY A 340 -1.63 0.64 11.18
C GLY A 340 -2.89 -0.03 10.64
N ALA A 341 -4.08 0.50 10.97
CA ALA A 341 -5.34 0.04 10.41
C ALA A 341 -5.44 0.24 8.88
N PHE A 342 -4.79 1.28 8.34
CA PHE A 342 -4.76 1.57 6.90
C PHE A 342 -3.49 1.06 6.23
N PHE A 343 -2.38 1.02 6.97
CA PHE A 343 -1.06 0.61 6.51
C PHE A 343 -0.43 -0.39 7.49
N PRO A 344 -0.96 -1.61 7.59
CA PRO A 344 -0.40 -2.63 8.49
C PRO A 344 1.03 -3.01 8.12
N PHE A 345 1.41 -2.75 6.86
CA PHE A 345 2.72 -3.03 6.30
C PHE A 345 3.10 -1.97 5.26
N PHE A 346 4.18 -1.23 5.53
CA PHE A 346 4.67 -0.17 4.63
C PHE A 346 6.15 -0.36 4.34
N ARG A 347 6.46 -1.15 3.31
CA ARG A 347 7.83 -1.48 2.88
C ARG A 347 7.98 -1.31 1.38
N ILE A 348 9.17 -0.93 0.94
CA ILE A 348 9.48 -0.86 -0.49
C ILE A 348 9.68 -2.27 -1.02
N SER A 349 8.83 -2.69 -1.97
CA SER A 349 9.05 -3.92 -2.71
C SER A 349 10.32 -3.80 -3.58
N PRO A 350 11.15 -4.86 -3.69
CA PRO A 350 12.30 -4.86 -4.60
C PRO A 350 11.93 -4.48 -6.05
N GLY A 351 10.74 -4.89 -6.51
CA GLY A 351 10.22 -4.51 -7.82
C GLY A 351 10.01 -3.00 -7.98
N ILE A 352 9.52 -2.31 -6.93
CA ILE A 352 9.37 -0.85 -6.92
C ILE A 352 10.73 -0.16 -7.00
N ALA A 353 11.73 -0.65 -6.25
CA ALA A 353 13.08 -0.09 -6.28
C ALA A 353 13.72 -0.21 -7.67
N VAL A 354 13.63 -1.39 -8.30
CA VAL A 354 14.12 -1.62 -9.67
C VAL A 354 13.37 -0.76 -10.68
N MET A 355 12.04 -0.64 -10.54
CA MET A 355 11.21 0.20 -11.42
C MET A 355 11.59 1.68 -11.29
N ALA A 356 11.78 2.20 -10.08
CA ALA A 356 12.17 3.59 -9.86
C ALA A 356 13.55 3.90 -10.46
N PHE A 357 14.52 3.02 -10.29
CA PHE A 357 15.84 3.15 -10.90
C PHE A 357 15.75 3.09 -12.43
N GLY A 358 15.08 2.08 -12.96
CA GLY A 358 14.89 1.92 -14.42
C GLY A 358 14.23 3.14 -15.06
N LEU A 359 13.19 3.68 -14.42
CA LEU A 359 12.52 4.90 -14.88
C LEU A 359 13.45 6.12 -14.84
N ALA A 360 14.25 6.31 -13.79
CA ALA A 360 15.22 7.41 -13.72
C ALA A 360 16.22 7.35 -14.88
N VAL A 361 16.72 6.16 -15.21
CA VAL A 361 17.64 5.93 -16.34
C VAL A 361 16.94 6.21 -17.69
N VAL A 362 15.74 5.64 -17.89
CA VAL A 362 14.98 5.80 -19.14
C VAL A 362 14.60 7.27 -19.36
N LEU A 363 14.13 7.96 -18.32
CA LEU A 363 13.77 9.37 -18.41
C LEU A 363 15.00 10.26 -18.68
N GLY A 364 16.18 9.92 -18.13
CA GLY A 364 17.44 10.57 -18.47
C GLY A 364 17.82 10.42 -19.94
N LEU A 365 17.66 9.22 -20.47
CA LEU A 365 17.87 8.95 -21.90
C LEU A 365 16.90 9.72 -22.79
N VAL A 366 15.60 9.65 -22.48
CA VAL A 366 14.52 10.29 -23.26
C VAL A 366 14.68 11.82 -23.23
N ALA A 367 14.96 12.39 -22.06
CA ALA A 367 15.18 13.83 -21.87
C ALA A 367 16.34 14.38 -22.71
N ALA A 368 17.35 13.53 -22.99
CA ALA A 368 18.51 13.90 -23.80
C ALA A 368 18.24 13.89 -25.32
N ILE A 369 17.17 13.23 -25.79
CA ILE A 369 16.93 13.02 -27.23
C ILE A 369 16.79 14.35 -27.97
N ILE A 370 15.96 15.27 -27.47
CA ILE A 370 15.71 16.55 -28.15
C ILE A 370 16.97 17.41 -28.19
N PRO A 371 17.68 17.67 -27.06
CA PRO A 371 18.94 18.42 -27.08
C PRO A 371 20.01 17.77 -27.95
N ALA A 372 20.12 16.44 -27.94
CA ALA A 372 21.08 15.70 -28.74
C ALA A 372 20.81 15.85 -30.27
N ARG A 373 19.56 15.74 -30.68
CA ARG A 373 19.17 15.97 -32.06
C ARG A 373 19.45 17.41 -32.53
N GLN A 374 19.19 18.39 -31.66
CA GLN A 374 19.50 19.80 -31.97
C GLN A 374 21.01 20.01 -32.15
N ALA A 375 21.83 19.47 -31.22
CA ALA A 375 23.28 19.55 -31.32
C ALA A 375 23.85 18.85 -32.56
N ALA A 376 23.30 17.71 -32.95
CA ALA A 376 23.75 16.98 -34.16
C ALA A 376 23.47 17.72 -35.46
N ARG A 377 22.47 18.59 -35.50
CA ARG A 377 22.09 19.40 -36.66
C ARG A 377 22.83 20.76 -36.76
N LEU A 378 23.68 21.10 -35.82
CA LEU A 378 24.45 22.34 -35.83
C LEU A 378 25.37 22.41 -37.07
N GLN A 379 25.29 23.51 -37.79
CA GLN A 379 26.25 23.82 -38.88
C GLN A 379 27.59 24.27 -38.27
N ILE A 380 28.67 23.72 -38.79
CA ILE A 380 30.04 23.99 -38.27
C ILE A 380 30.33 25.49 -38.28
N VAL A 381 30.03 26.16 -39.41
CA VAL A 381 30.24 27.61 -39.61
C VAL A 381 29.49 28.44 -38.54
N SER A 382 28.23 28.12 -38.32
CA SER A 382 27.39 28.83 -37.34
C SER A 382 27.84 28.59 -35.88
N ALA A 383 28.37 27.38 -35.57
CA ALA A 383 28.88 27.04 -34.26
C ALA A 383 30.20 27.75 -33.93
N LEU A 384 31.06 27.99 -34.93
CA LEU A 384 32.34 28.68 -34.75
C LEU A 384 32.20 30.21 -34.82
N ARG A 385 31.17 30.76 -35.50
CA ARG A 385 30.94 32.20 -35.68
C ARG A 385 30.25 32.88 -34.47
N ARG A 386 29.80 32.14 -33.49
CA ARG A 386 29.18 32.68 -32.24
C ARG A 386 30.26 33.23 -31.29
N VAL A 387 30.97 34.26 -31.72
CA VAL A 387 31.84 35.09 -30.89
C VAL A 387 31.17 36.44 -30.77
N GLY A 388 30.57 36.73 -29.62
CA GLY A 388 29.90 37.99 -29.32
C GLY A 388 28.77 37.75 -28.36
#